data_1b175b56ac93661660efa562e6795efe
#
_entry.id   1b175b56ac93661660efa562e6795efe
#
_cell.length_a   1.000
_cell.length_b   1.000
_cell.length_c   1.000
_cell.angle_alpha   90.00
_cell.angle_beta   90.00
_cell.angle_gamma   90.00
#
_symmetry.space_group_name_H-M   'P 1'
#
loop_
_entity.id
_entity.type
_entity.pdbx_description
1 polymer ?
#
loop_
_entity_poly.entity_id
_entity_poly.type
_entity_poly.pdbx_seq_one_letter_code
_entity_poly.pdbx_strand_id
1 'polypeptide(L)'
;LAINPEKSSVEIPEHLLKRSKSARERMTGQAPSGDTSSDLEESQSTAPASETASPVETSTEKVEETKIVVEDPPYVNAAKNRDKIPWWAASALLCLPIWAVIYVGTLERPTVEATGVLQHGAEIYEQRCSSCHGANGGGGAGYKLADGEVLITFPYMADMVEWIAKGSDGFGVGNTYGSPERGRIVAGGMPAFADVLNAEELMSVVLHERAVFGNSEEALIYAEELDHIIETSEMDLDMYFDAETVTASEISEIIESTHS
;
A
#
# COMPACT_ATOMS: atom_id res chain seq x y z
N LEU A 1 27.86 -23.66 31.89
CA LEU A 1 26.40 -23.66 32.06
C LEU A 1 25.76 -23.63 30.67
N ALA A 2 25.30 -24.80 30.23
CA ALA A 2 24.62 -24.98 28.95
C ALA A 2 23.15 -24.58 29.12
N ILE A 3 22.70 -23.61 28.33
CA ILE A 3 21.29 -23.22 28.23
C ILE A 3 20.64 -24.06 27.13
N ASN A 4 19.71 -24.92 27.53
CA ASN A 4 18.91 -25.78 26.67
C ASN A 4 17.73 -24.96 26.08
N PRO A 5 17.55 -24.82 24.77
CA PRO A 5 16.38 -24.19 24.23
C PRO A 5 15.26 -25.23 24.10
N GLU A 6 14.35 -25.28 25.07
CA GLU A 6 13.08 -25.95 24.90
C GLU A 6 12.28 -25.27 23.80
N LYS A 7 12.14 -25.95 22.68
CA LYS A 7 11.18 -25.64 21.62
C LYS A 7 9.78 -25.83 22.18
N SER A 8 9.09 -24.76 22.50
CA SER A 8 7.64 -24.78 22.66
C SER A 8 7.02 -24.98 21.26
N SER A 9 6.73 -26.23 20.92
CA SER A 9 5.91 -26.57 19.77
C SER A 9 4.48 -26.14 20.07
N VAL A 10 4.03 -25.04 19.48
CA VAL A 10 2.62 -24.66 19.49
C VAL A 10 1.88 -25.71 18.64
N GLU A 11 1.16 -26.60 19.29
CA GLU A 11 0.33 -27.60 18.64
C GLU A 11 -0.88 -26.91 18.01
N ILE A 12 -0.88 -26.81 16.68
CA ILE A 12 -1.97 -26.20 15.94
C ILE A 12 -3.14 -27.20 15.90
N PRO A 13 -4.34 -26.86 16.37
CA PRO A 13 -5.49 -27.73 16.36
C PRO A 13 -5.81 -28.29 14.95
N GLU A 14 -6.07 -29.58 14.84
CA GLU A 14 -6.26 -30.30 13.56
C GLU A 14 -7.39 -29.69 12.71
N HIS A 15 -8.43 -29.12 13.32
CA HIS A 15 -9.52 -28.49 12.59
C HIS A 15 -9.08 -27.24 11.79
N LEU A 16 -8.04 -26.51 12.25
CA LEU A 16 -7.46 -25.37 11.54
C LEU A 16 -6.60 -25.84 10.36
N LEU A 17 -5.86 -26.92 10.54
CA LEU A 17 -5.08 -27.53 9.46
C LEU A 17 -5.99 -28.09 8.34
N LYS A 18 -7.13 -28.67 8.71
CA LYS A 18 -8.11 -29.17 7.75
C LYS A 18 -8.76 -28.05 6.95
N ARG A 19 -9.05 -26.94 7.61
CA ARG A 19 -9.64 -25.76 6.98
C ARG A 19 -8.65 -25.03 6.04
N SER A 20 -7.39 -24.97 6.39
CA SER A 20 -6.34 -24.39 5.54
C SER A 20 -6.05 -25.26 4.31
N LYS A 21 -6.08 -26.59 4.45
CA LYS A 21 -5.96 -27.52 3.32
C LYS A 21 -7.11 -27.35 2.33
N SER A 22 -8.35 -27.34 2.79
CA SER A 22 -9.52 -27.18 1.90
C SER A 22 -9.57 -25.80 1.23
N ALA A 23 -9.06 -24.76 1.86
CA ALA A 23 -8.91 -23.44 1.23
C ALA A 23 -7.84 -23.42 0.13
N ARG A 24 -6.73 -24.10 0.35
CA ARG A 24 -5.64 -24.21 -0.62
C ARG A 24 -6.06 -25.03 -1.85
N GLU A 25 -6.79 -26.14 -1.66
CA GLU A 25 -7.32 -26.99 -2.73
C GLU A 25 -8.29 -26.23 -3.64
N ARG A 26 -9.12 -25.34 -3.06
CA ARG A 26 -10.02 -24.48 -3.85
C ARG A 26 -9.27 -23.45 -4.68
N MET A 27 -8.11 -22.97 -4.22
CA MET A 27 -7.29 -21.99 -4.95
C MET A 27 -6.43 -22.62 -6.04
N THR A 28 -5.98 -23.87 -5.85
CA THR A 28 -5.06 -24.53 -6.79
C THR A 28 -5.75 -25.42 -7.82
N GLY A 29 -7.08 -25.59 -7.75
CA GLY A 29 -7.84 -26.39 -8.74
C GLY A 29 -7.47 -27.87 -8.79
N GLN A 30 -6.79 -28.41 -7.77
CA GLN A 30 -6.33 -29.80 -7.72
C GLN A 30 -7.37 -30.65 -7.00
N ALA A 31 -7.97 -31.60 -7.73
CA ALA A 31 -8.94 -32.53 -7.19
C ALA A 31 -8.29 -33.48 -6.17
N PRO A 32 -8.99 -33.84 -5.07
CA PRO A 32 -8.46 -34.78 -4.10
C PRO A 32 -8.49 -36.22 -4.63
N SER A 33 -7.36 -36.89 -4.57
CA SER A 33 -7.25 -38.32 -4.79
C SER A 33 -7.39 -39.04 -3.44
N GLY A 34 -8.38 -39.95 -3.36
CA GLY A 34 -8.29 -41.11 -2.46
C GLY A 34 -9.35 -41.26 -1.38
N ASP A 35 -10.23 -42.14 -1.68
CA ASP A 35 -10.94 -43.21 -0.96
C ASP A 35 -12.14 -42.91 -0.06
N THR A 36 -13.24 -43.31 -0.64
CA THR A 36 -14.28 -44.32 -0.25
C THR A 36 -15.46 -43.86 0.63
N SER A 37 -16.60 -44.00 -0.05
CA SER A 37 -17.95 -44.45 0.36
C SER A 37 -19.01 -43.44 0.79
N SER A 38 -20.04 -43.44 -0.08
CA SER A 38 -21.50 -43.36 0.13
C SER A 38 -22.04 -42.05 0.79
N ASP A 39 -22.89 -41.34 0.23
CA ASP A 39 -24.15 -41.50 -0.45
C ASP A 39 -24.53 -40.22 -1.21
N LEU A 40 -25.23 -40.45 -2.29
CA LEU A 40 -25.91 -39.60 -3.22
C LEU A 40 -26.73 -38.44 -2.61
N GLU A 41 -26.60 -37.24 -3.16
CA GLU A 41 -27.72 -36.62 -3.86
C GLU A 41 -27.26 -35.46 -4.76
N GLU A 42 -27.68 -35.57 -5.97
CA GLU A 42 -27.53 -34.74 -7.15
C GLU A 42 -28.32 -33.45 -6.99
N SER A 43 -27.71 -32.31 -7.31
CA SER A 43 -28.45 -31.17 -7.81
C SER A 43 -27.62 -30.36 -8.80
N GLN A 44 -27.86 -30.63 -10.07
CA GLN A 44 -27.38 -29.88 -11.22
C GLN A 44 -28.00 -28.51 -11.28
N SER A 45 -27.16 -27.50 -11.48
CA SER A 45 -27.57 -26.18 -11.94
C SER A 45 -26.97 -25.93 -13.30
N THR A 46 -27.80 -25.93 -14.32
CA THR A 46 -27.50 -25.34 -15.63
C THR A 46 -28.50 -24.23 -15.90
N ALA A 47 -28.01 -23.05 -16.20
CA ALA A 47 -28.72 -21.95 -16.86
C ALA A 47 -28.24 -21.84 -18.31
N PRO A 48 -28.79 -20.94 -19.12
CA PRO A 48 -30.03 -21.05 -19.85
C PRO A 48 -29.82 -20.79 -21.37
N ALA A 49 -30.83 -21.02 -22.18
CA ALA A 49 -30.99 -20.31 -23.44
C ALA A 49 -32.44 -20.35 -23.91
N SER A 50 -32.84 -19.21 -24.37
CA SER A 50 -34.06 -18.75 -24.99
C SER A 50 -34.53 -19.61 -26.18
N GLU A 51 -35.83 -19.84 -26.34
CA GLU A 51 -36.66 -19.40 -27.50
C GLU A 51 -38.07 -19.97 -27.48
N THR A 52 -39.03 -19.10 -27.50
CA THR A 52 -40.17 -18.91 -28.41
C THR A 52 -41.24 -19.99 -28.63
N ALA A 53 -42.49 -19.54 -28.44
CA ALA A 53 -43.76 -19.82 -29.08
C ALA A 53 -44.78 -20.80 -28.47
N SER A 54 -45.79 -20.22 -27.93
CA SER A 54 -47.29 -20.38 -27.99
C SER A 54 -47.92 -21.60 -28.63
N PRO A 55 -49.23 -21.80 -28.44
CA PRO A 55 -50.05 -22.03 -27.24
C PRO A 55 -50.92 -23.29 -27.39
N VAL A 56 -51.30 -23.92 -26.29
CA VAL A 56 -52.50 -24.79 -26.27
C VAL A 56 -53.25 -24.60 -24.95
N GLU A 57 -54.51 -24.33 -25.12
CA GLU A 57 -55.55 -24.12 -24.12
C GLU A 57 -55.84 -25.36 -23.26
N THR A 58 -56.43 -25.05 -22.10
CA THR A 58 -57.47 -25.80 -21.40
C THR A 58 -57.02 -26.69 -20.25
N SER A 59 -57.19 -26.29 -19.06
CA SER A 59 -58.22 -26.80 -18.15
C SER A 59 -58.02 -26.26 -16.75
N THR A 60 -59.03 -25.56 -16.27
CA THR A 60 -59.21 -25.07 -14.93
C THR A 60 -59.27 -26.24 -13.95
N GLU A 61 -58.27 -26.31 -13.07
CA GLU A 61 -58.44 -26.92 -11.76
C GLU A 61 -57.85 -26.01 -10.72
N LYS A 62 -58.76 -25.45 -9.91
CA LYS A 62 -58.51 -24.51 -8.83
C LYS A 62 -57.82 -25.27 -7.70
N VAL A 63 -56.49 -25.29 -7.73
CA VAL A 63 -55.68 -25.66 -6.58
C VAL A 63 -55.60 -24.44 -5.67
N GLU A 64 -56.25 -24.54 -4.57
CA GLU A 64 -56.19 -23.60 -3.48
C GLU A 64 -54.77 -23.62 -2.92
N GLU A 65 -53.98 -22.61 -3.33
CA GLU A 65 -52.64 -22.40 -2.87
C GLU A 65 -52.67 -22.05 -1.38
N THR A 66 -52.50 -23.03 -0.53
CA THR A 66 -52.24 -22.84 0.87
C THR A 66 -50.93 -22.09 1.03
N LYS A 67 -51.04 -20.78 1.14
CA LYS A 67 -49.93 -19.88 1.43
C LYS A 67 -49.33 -20.29 2.77
N ILE A 68 -48.24 -21.02 2.75
CA ILE A 68 -47.44 -21.32 3.95
C ILE A 68 -46.96 -19.98 4.49
N VAL A 69 -47.62 -19.46 5.49
CA VAL A 69 -47.18 -18.28 6.22
C VAL A 69 -46.00 -18.74 7.07
N VAL A 70 -44.79 -18.56 6.53
CA VAL A 70 -43.59 -18.69 7.32
C VAL A 70 -43.57 -17.56 8.31
N GLU A 71 -43.79 -17.85 9.61
CA GLU A 71 -43.67 -16.85 10.66
C GLU A 71 -42.26 -16.24 10.62
N ASP A 72 -42.25 -14.90 10.48
CA ASP A 72 -40.98 -14.16 10.50
C ASP A 72 -40.24 -14.36 11.83
N PRO A 73 -38.92 -14.55 11.83
CA PRO A 73 -38.15 -14.66 13.05
C PRO A 73 -38.37 -13.43 13.97
N PRO A 74 -38.27 -13.59 15.29
CA PRO A 74 -38.56 -12.52 16.25
C PRO A 74 -37.81 -11.20 15.98
N TYR A 75 -36.60 -11.27 15.49
CA TYR A 75 -35.80 -10.10 15.16
C TYR A 75 -36.31 -9.35 13.91
N VAL A 76 -36.90 -10.06 12.94
CA VAL A 76 -37.51 -9.44 11.75
C VAL A 76 -38.82 -8.73 12.14
N ASN A 77 -39.62 -9.34 12.99
CA ASN A 77 -40.86 -8.71 13.54
C ASN A 77 -40.51 -7.49 14.40
N ALA A 78 -39.45 -7.54 15.20
CA ALA A 78 -38.95 -6.39 15.95
C ALA A 78 -38.46 -5.26 15.04
N ALA A 79 -37.85 -5.58 13.91
CA ALA A 79 -37.40 -4.59 12.93
C ALA A 79 -38.57 -3.96 12.16
N LYS A 80 -39.58 -4.77 11.75
CA LYS A 80 -40.77 -4.31 11.03
C LYS A 80 -41.69 -3.44 11.90
N ASN A 81 -41.75 -3.71 13.20
CA ASN A 81 -42.57 -2.96 14.15
C ASN A 81 -41.87 -1.75 14.76
N ARG A 82 -40.72 -1.38 14.25
CA ARG A 82 -39.95 -0.23 14.72
C ARG A 82 -40.42 1.04 14.02
N ASP A 83 -41.48 1.66 14.55
CA ASP A 83 -42.09 2.86 13.95
C ASP A 83 -41.21 4.13 14.04
N LYS A 84 -40.20 4.15 14.88
CA LYS A 84 -39.38 5.34 15.12
C LYS A 84 -37.92 4.97 15.41
N ILE A 85 -37.02 5.79 14.89
CA ILE A 85 -35.60 5.76 15.28
C ILE A 85 -35.52 6.09 16.77
N PRO A 86 -34.86 5.25 17.62
CA PRO A 86 -34.72 5.57 19.04
C PRO A 86 -34.05 6.94 19.20
N TRP A 87 -34.51 7.74 20.13
CA TRP A 87 -34.02 9.12 20.31
C TRP A 87 -32.48 9.19 20.53
N TRP A 88 -31.91 8.18 21.18
CA TRP A 88 -30.45 8.08 21.34
C TRP A 88 -29.72 7.89 20.00
N ALA A 89 -30.32 7.22 19.01
CA ALA A 89 -29.73 7.04 17.68
C ALA A 89 -29.81 8.35 16.88
N ALA A 90 -30.82 9.20 17.11
CA ALA A 90 -30.90 10.50 16.48
C ALA A 90 -29.72 11.41 16.89
N SER A 91 -29.35 11.41 18.17
CA SER A 91 -28.19 12.16 18.65
C SER A 91 -26.87 11.63 18.09
N ALA A 92 -26.71 10.32 18.01
CA ALA A 92 -25.53 9.70 17.41
C ALA A 92 -25.40 10.04 15.92
N LEU A 93 -26.50 9.98 15.16
CA LEU A 93 -26.54 10.34 13.75
C LEU A 93 -26.24 11.83 13.50
N LEU A 94 -26.59 12.70 14.44
CA LEU A 94 -26.29 14.13 14.36
C LEU A 94 -24.83 14.43 14.69
N CYS A 95 -24.24 13.71 15.63
CA CYS A 95 -22.84 13.90 16.01
C CYS A 95 -21.85 13.23 15.06
N LEU A 96 -22.25 12.17 14.35
CA LEU A 96 -21.39 11.40 13.47
C LEU A 96 -20.76 12.21 12.33
N PRO A 97 -21.50 13.07 11.59
CA PRO A 97 -20.91 13.92 10.57
C PRO A 97 -19.95 14.96 11.16
N ILE A 98 -20.26 15.52 12.33
CA ILE A 98 -19.37 16.47 13.01
C ILE A 98 -18.08 15.77 13.42
N TRP A 99 -18.20 14.56 14.00
CA TRP A 99 -17.05 13.74 14.33
C TRP A 99 -16.23 13.37 13.08
N ALA A 100 -16.88 13.01 11.96
CA ALA A 100 -16.21 12.67 10.72
C ALA A 100 -15.40 13.85 10.16
N VAL A 101 -15.96 15.07 10.21
CA VAL A 101 -15.24 16.29 9.75
C VAL A 101 -14.02 16.56 10.65
N ILE A 102 -14.18 16.47 11.98
CA ILE A 102 -13.07 16.64 12.93
C ILE A 102 -12.02 15.56 12.70
N TYR A 103 -12.45 14.30 12.54
CA TYR A 103 -11.56 13.17 12.34
C TYR A 103 -10.74 13.31 11.04
N VAL A 104 -11.39 13.69 9.93
CA VAL A 104 -10.67 13.98 8.67
C VAL A 104 -9.67 15.11 8.85
N GLY A 105 -10.06 16.21 9.50
CA GLY A 105 -9.17 17.34 9.76
C GLY A 105 -7.98 16.98 10.70
N THR A 106 -8.14 16.01 11.61
CA THR A 106 -7.03 15.54 12.45
C THR A 106 -6.12 14.52 11.76
N LEU A 107 -6.59 13.92 10.67
CA LEU A 107 -5.78 13.02 9.82
C LEU A 107 -4.95 13.78 8.78
N GLU A 108 -5.29 15.02 8.51
CA GLU A 108 -4.43 15.88 7.69
C GLU A 108 -3.11 16.05 8.46
N ARG A 109 -2.05 15.43 7.95
CA ARG A 109 -0.70 15.70 8.44
C ARG A 109 -0.49 17.21 8.36
N PRO A 110 0.15 17.85 9.37
CA PRO A 110 0.58 19.22 9.21
C PRO A 110 1.37 19.26 7.91
N THR A 111 0.87 20.03 6.96
CA THR A 111 1.64 20.34 5.75
C THR A 111 2.89 21.04 6.26
N VAL A 112 4.04 20.37 6.15
CA VAL A 112 5.31 21.09 6.14
C VAL A 112 5.09 22.11 5.05
N GLU A 113 5.06 23.41 5.39
CA GLU A 113 5.02 24.45 4.38
C GLU A 113 6.31 24.28 3.58
N ALA A 114 6.18 23.49 2.51
CA ALA A 114 7.28 23.22 1.61
C ALA A 114 7.57 24.53 0.90
N THR A 115 8.68 25.15 1.23
CA THR A 115 9.22 26.31 0.54
C THR A 115 10.41 25.85 -0.32
N GLY A 116 10.61 26.50 -1.45
CA GLY A 116 11.80 26.29 -2.27
C GLY A 116 12.02 24.83 -2.68
N VAL A 117 13.14 24.27 -2.27
CA VAL A 117 13.63 22.93 -2.58
C VAL A 117 12.62 21.82 -2.23
N LEU A 118 11.96 21.90 -1.09
CA LEU A 118 10.99 20.87 -0.69
C LEU A 118 9.74 20.88 -1.57
N GLN A 119 9.29 22.05 -2.01
CA GLN A 119 8.18 22.17 -2.95
C GLN A 119 8.59 21.63 -4.32
N HIS A 120 9.77 21.99 -4.80
CA HIS A 120 10.31 21.48 -6.06
C HIS A 120 10.43 19.95 -6.02
N GLY A 121 10.96 19.39 -4.93
CA GLY A 121 11.02 17.96 -4.70
C GLY A 121 9.64 17.28 -4.69
N ALA A 122 8.61 17.93 -4.13
CA ALA A 122 7.24 17.44 -4.16
C ALA A 122 6.68 17.35 -5.59
N GLU A 123 6.94 18.38 -6.41
CA GLU A 123 6.51 18.42 -7.81
C GLU A 123 7.20 17.33 -8.64
N ILE A 124 8.50 17.12 -8.43
CA ILE A 124 9.26 16.03 -9.09
C ILE A 124 8.72 14.67 -8.64
N TYR A 125 8.47 14.49 -7.34
CA TYR A 125 7.90 13.26 -6.81
C TYR A 125 6.54 12.94 -7.44
N GLU A 126 5.65 13.92 -7.50
CA GLU A 126 4.33 13.75 -8.12
C GLU A 126 4.44 13.32 -9.58
N GLN A 127 5.33 13.93 -10.34
CA GLN A 127 5.47 13.68 -11.77
C GLN A 127 6.19 12.37 -12.10
N ARG A 128 7.17 11.95 -11.29
CA ARG A 128 8.10 10.86 -11.64
C ARG A 128 7.99 9.63 -10.75
N CYS A 129 7.67 9.78 -9.46
CA CYS A 129 7.79 8.74 -8.45
C CYS A 129 6.44 8.21 -7.98
N SER A 130 5.43 9.09 -7.90
CA SER A 130 4.12 8.82 -7.29
C SER A 130 3.37 7.66 -7.95
N SER A 131 3.53 7.47 -9.28
CA SER A 131 2.86 6.40 -10.03
C SER A 131 3.24 4.99 -9.53
N CYS A 132 4.46 4.82 -9.04
CA CYS A 132 4.96 3.55 -8.51
C CYS A 132 4.93 3.50 -6.99
N HIS A 133 5.30 4.61 -6.31
CA HIS A 133 5.43 4.68 -4.86
C HIS A 133 4.18 5.18 -4.14
N GLY A 134 3.12 5.57 -4.90
CA GLY A 134 1.89 6.13 -4.37
C GLY A 134 2.02 7.63 -4.06
N ALA A 135 0.95 8.40 -4.21
CA ALA A 135 0.97 9.86 -4.02
C ALA A 135 1.45 10.31 -2.64
N ASN A 136 1.25 9.49 -1.61
CA ASN A 136 1.68 9.75 -0.23
C ASN A 136 2.81 8.82 0.22
N GLY A 137 3.60 8.27 -0.70
CA GLY A 137 4.66 7.34 -0.36
C GLY A 137 4.18 6.00 0.21
N GLY A 138 2.90 5.67 0.05
CA GLY A 138 2.27 4.47 0.63
C GLY A 138 2.67 3.15 -0.02
N GLY A 139 3.40 3.21 -1.14
CA GLY A 139 3.78 2.06 -1.94
C GLY A 139 2.76 1.74 -3.03
N GLY A 140 3.10 0.76 -3.86
CA GLY A 140 2.29 0.29 -4.98
C GLY A 140 3.08 -0.73 -5.78
N ALA A 141 3.43 -0.42 -7.03
CA ALA A 141 4.40 -1.19 -7.79
C ALA A 141 5.81 -1.06 -7.17
N GLY A 142 6.14 0.12 -6.64
CA GLY A 142 7.34 0.37 -5.85
C GLY A 142 7.12 0.16 -4.35
N TYR A 143 8.21 0.09 -3.61
CA TYR A 143 8.17 -0.06 -2.16
C TYR A 143 7.60 1.18 -1.48
N LYS A 144 7.01 0.97 -0.30
CA LYS A 144 6.57 2.05 0.58
C LYS A 144 7.75 2.88 1.06
N LEU A 145 7.57 4.21 1.05
CA LEU A 145 8.51 5.21 1.54
C LEU A 145 8.03 5.85 2.85
N ALA A 146 6.70 5.98 3.00
CA ALA A 146 6.06 6.62 4.15
C ALA A 146 6.29 5.89 5.48
N ASP A 147 5.93 6.56 6.57
CA ASP A 147 6.04 6.08 7.95
C ASP A 147 7.48 5.73 8.36
N GLY A 148 8.45 6.48 7.84
CA GLY A 148 9.87 6.31 8.13
C GLY A 148 10.57 5.19 7.36
N GLU A 149 9.87 4.45 6.49
CA GLU A 149 10.46 3.34 5.73
C GLU A 149 11.63 3.79 4.84
N VAL A 150 11.59 5.01 4.32
CA VAL A 150 12.68 5.59 3.54
C VAL A 150 13.96 5.71 4.35
N LEU A 151 13.88 6.16 5.61
CA LEU A 151 15.05 6.32 6.49
C LEU A 151 15.60 4.99 6.99
N ILE A 152 14.72 4.00 7.20
CA ILE A 152 15.14 2.64 7.56
C ILE A 152 15.88 1.98 6.39
N THR A 153 15.42 2.24 5.16
CA THR A 153 16.05 1.69 3.95
C THR A 153 17.37 2.41 3.64
N PHE A 154 17.36 3.74 3.73
CA PHE A 154 18.50 4.61 3.42
C PHE A 154 18.81 5.50 4.63
N PRO A 155 19.59 5.01 5.61
CA PRO A 155 20.02 5.82 6.75
C PRO A 155 20.81 7.05 6.29
N TYR A 156 21.64 6.89 5.27
CA TYR A 156 22.45 7.97 4.70
C TYR A 156 21.80 8.53 3.44
N MET A 157 21.82 9.84 3.31
CA MET A 157 21.21 10.56 2.17
C MET A 157 21.94 10.22 0.85
N ALA A 158 23.26 10.15 0.89
CA ALA A 158 24.07 9.84 -0.28
C ALA A 158 23.74 8.49 -0.92
N ASP A 159 23.48 7.45 -0.10
CA ASP A 159 23.06 6.13 -0.59
C ASP A 159 21.71 6.20 -1.32
N MET A 160 20.82 7.07 -0.84
CA MET A 160 19.50 7.27 -1.45
C MET A 160 19.62 8.00 -2.79
N VAL A 161 20.47 9.05 -2.86
CA VAL A 161 20.75 9.78 -4.10
C VAL A 161 21.37 8.82 -5.13
N GLU A 162 22.38 8.03 -4.75
CA GLU A 162 22.99 7.03 -5.62
C GLU A 162 21.95 6.02 -6.14
N TRP A 163 21.04 5.55 -5.26
CA TRP A 163 19.97 4.62 -5.64
C TRP A 163 19.04 5.22 -6.69
N ILE A 164 18.61 6.46 -6.51
CA ILE A 164 17.72 7.13 -7.46
C ILE A 164 18.44 7.44 -8.76
N ALA A 165 19.70 7.90 -8.68
CA ALA A 165 20.50 8.20 -9.85
C ALA A 165 20.71 6.97 -10.75
N LYS A 166 21.10 5.83 -10.16
CA LYS A 166 21.42 4.58 -10.90
C LYS A 166 20.20 3.73 -11.22
N GLY A 167 19.13 3.83 -10.43
CA GLY A 167 17.99 2.94 -10.51
C GLY A 167 18.32 1.47 -10.22
N SER A 168 17.35 0.59 -10.41
CA SER A 168 17.50 -0.85 -10.13
C SER A 168 18.54 -1.54 -11.02
N ASP A 169 18.72 -1.09 -12.24
CA ASP A 169 19.62 -1.72 -13.19
C ASP A 169 21.08 -1.42 -12.84
N GLY A 170 21.39 -0.22 -12.32
CA GLY A 170 22.74 0.14 -11.90
C GLY A 170 23.22 -0.67 -10.68
N PHE A 171 22.32 -1.14 -9.84
CA PHE A 171 22.64 -2.03 -8.71
C PHE A 171 22.60 -3.51 -9.09
N GLY A 172 21.87 -3.87 -10.14
CA GLY A 172 21.71 -5.24 -10.63
C GLY A 172 20.67 -6.04 -9.87
N VAL A 173 19.75 -6.66 -10.60
CA VAL A 173 18.68 -7.49 -10.03
C VAL A 173 19.26 -8.66 -9.22
N GLY A 174 18.72 -8.88 -8.03
CA GLY A 174 19.14 -9.92 -7.10
C GLY A 174 20.22 -9.46 -6.09
N ASN A 175 20.87 -8.32 -6.31
CA ASN A 175 21.78 -7.74 -5.32
C ASN A 175 21.01 -7.06 -4.19
N THR A 176 21.68 -6.81 -3.08
CA THR A 176 21.14 -6.06 -1.95
C THR A 176 21.37 -4.56 -2.14
N TYR A 177 20.45 -3.74 -1.63
CA TYR A 177 20.57 -2.29 -1.64
C TYR A 177 20.04 -1.69 -0.33
N GLY A 178 20.45 -0.46 -0.06
CA GLY A 178 20.11 0.26 1.16
C GLY A 178 20.78 -0.34 2.39
N SER A 179 20.22 -0.11 3.56
CA SER A 179 20.77 -0.61 4.82
C SER A 179 20.87 -2.14 4.84
N PRO A 180 22.05 -2.69 5.21
CA PRO A 180 22.22 -4.13 5.37
C PRO A 180 21.25 -4.75 6.40
N GLU A 181 20.84 -3.97 7.40
CA GLU A 181 19.89 -4.39 8.43
C GLU A 181 18.50 -4.62 7.87
N ARG A 182 18.11 -3.86 6.87
CA ARG A 182 16.81 -4.01 6.18
C ARG A 182 16.80 -5.20 5.22
N GLY A 183 17.94 -5.51 4.60
CA GLY A 183 18.09 -6.66 3.72
C GLY A 183 17.20 -6.62 2.46
N ARG A 184 17.00 -5.44 1.87
CA ARG A 184 16.22 -5.32 0.63
C ARG A 184 17.01 -5.85 -0.56
N ILE A 185 16.29 -6.54 -1.46
CA ILE A 185 16.85 -7.10 -2.69
C ILE A 185 16.29 -6.32 -3.87
N VAL A 186 17.16 -6.01 -4.83
CA VAL A 186 16.79 -5.36 -6.10
C VAL A 186 15.87 -6.28 -6.88
N ALA A 187 14.59 -5.89 -6.99
CA ALA A 187 13.58 -6.62 -7.77
C ALA A 187 13.50 -6.16 -9.24
N GLY A 188 14.09 -5.00 -9.55
CA GLY A 188 13.99 -4.35 -10.86
C GLY A 188 12.83 -3.38 -10.96
N GLY A 189 12.74 -2.68 -12.09
CA GLY A 189 11.63 -1.81 -12.45
C GLY A 189 11.72 -0.36 -11.97
N MET A 190 12.72 0.04 -11.18
CA MET A 190 12.99 1.44 -10.88
C MET A 190 13.97 2.00 -11.92
N PRO A 191 13.58 3.01 -12.71
CA PRO A 191 14.48 3.58 -13.72
C PRO A 191 15.61 4.38 -13.07
N ALA A 192 16.69 4.58 -13.82
CA ALA A 192 17.74 5.53 -13.48
C ALA A 192 17.26 6.95 -13.77
N PHE A 193 17.63 7.89 -12.91
CA PHE A 193 17.25 9.31 -13.08
C PHE A 193 18.43 10.25 -13.28
N ALA A 194 19.68 9.77 -13.26
CA ALA A 194 20.87 10.59 -13.43
C ALA A 194 20.88 11.38 -14.74
N ASP A 195 20.32 10.82 -15.82
CA ASP A 195 20.24 11.49 -17.14
C ASP A 195 19.00 12.38 -17.30
N VAL A 196 18.11 12.38 -16.30
CA VAL A 196 16.80 13.05 -16.37
C VAL A 196 16.68 14.19 -15.39
N LEU A 197 17.28 14.05 -14.22
CA LEU A 197 17.28 15.00 -13.13
C LEU A 197 18.72 15.48 -12.89
N ASN A 198 18.90 16.80 -12.80
CA ASN A 198 20.17 17.38 -12.39
C ASN A 198 20.41 17.20 -10.88
N ALA A 199 21.54 17.66 -10.36
CA ALA A 199 21.90 17.49 -8.96
C ALA A 199 20.91 18.20 -8.02
N GLU A 200 20.46 19.40 -8.37
CA GLU A 200 19.44 20.14 -7.61
C GLU A 200 18.13 19.34 -7.53
N GLU A 201 17.63 18.88 -8.66
CA GLU A 201 16.38 18.12 -8.75
C GLU A 201 16.45 16.80 -8.00
N LEU A 202 17.57 16.07 -8.10
CA LEU A 202 17.80 14.83 -7.34
C LEU A 202 17.84 15.08 -5.84
N MET A 203 18.56 16.11 -5.41
CA MET A 203 18.62 16.49 -4.00
C MET A 203 17.25 16.94 -3.48
N SER A 204 16.53 17.74 -4.27
CA SER A 204 15.20 18.22 -3.91
C SER A 204 14.20 17.09 -3.67
N VAL A 205 14.14 16.11 -4.56
CA VAL A 205 13.22 14.97 -4.40
C VAL A 205 13.63 14.07 -3.22
N VAL A 206 14.92 13.85 -3.01
CA VAL A 206 15.43 13.09 -1.86
C VAL A 206 15.10 13.78 -0.54
N LEU A 207 15.32 15.09 -0.46
CA LEU A 207 15.00 15.87 0.74
C LEU A 207 13.50 15.88 1.01
N HIS A 208 12.67 16.02 -0.02
CA HIS A 208 11.22 15.90 0.11
C HIS A 208 10.82 14.52 0.65
N GLU A 209 11.31 13.43 0.09
CA GLU A 209 10.97 12.07 0.53
C GLU A 209 11.43 11.82 1.97
N ARG A 210 12.61 12.26 2.35
CA ARG A 210 13.14 12.12 3.70
C ARG A 210 12.42 13.00 4.72
N ALA A 211 12.11 14.25 4.37
CA ALA A 211 11.39 15.18 5.26
C ALA A 211 9.93 14.78 5.43
N VAL A 212 9.21 14.54 4.32
CA VAL A 212 7.75 14.35 4.36
C VAL A 212 7.37 12.89 4.65
N PHE A 213 8.01 11.92 4.02
CA PHE A 213 7.69 10.51 4.21
C PHE A 213 8.51 9.87 5.35
N GLY A 214 9.74 10.33 5.52
CA GLY A 214 10.63 9.90 6.58
C GLY A 214 10.40 10.62 7.91
N ASN A 215 9.85 11.81 7.88
CA ASN A 215 9.75 12.71 9.03
C ASN A 215 11.12 13.06 9.62
N SER A 216 12.11 13.35 8.74
CA SER A 216 13.49 13.67 9.10
C SER A 216 13.67 15.15 9.35
N GLU A 217 14.03 15.53 10.58
CA GLU A 217 14.41 16.92 10.91
C GLU A 217 15.73 17.31 10.23
N GLU A 218 16.65 16.36 10.09
CA GLU A 218 17.91 16.55 9.36
C GLU A 218 17.65 16.97 7.92
N ALA A 219 16.71 16.32 7.23
CA ALA A 219 16.36 16.70 5.85
C ALA A 219 15.77 18.10 5.72
N LEU A 220 15.10 18.60 6.75
CA LEU A 220 14.62 19.99 6.77
C LEU A 220 15.77 20.99 6.84
N ILE A 221 16.79 20.70 7.65
CA ILE A 221 17.98 21.56 7.77
C ILE A 221 18.72 21.59 6.43
N TYR A 222 18.95 20.42 5.81
CA TYR A 222 19.60 20.37 4.49
C TYR A 222 18.79 21.07 3.40
N ALA A 223 17.47 21.06 3.49
CA ALA A 223 16.64 21.79 2.52
C ALA A 223 16.80 23.31 2.64
N GLU A 224 16.87 23.84 3.87
CA GLU A 224 17.13 25.28 4.10
C GLU A 224 18.52 25.70 3.60
N GLU A 225 19.53 24.84 3.80
CA GLU A 225 20.88 25.09 3.31
C GLU A 225 20.96 25.04 1.78
N LEU A 226 20.29 24.07 1.16
CA LEU A 226 20.23 23.98 -0.29
C LEU A 226 19.48 25.17 -0.91
N ASP A 227 18.39 25.62 -0.31
CA ASP A 227 17.70 26.85 -0.74
C ASP A 227 18.65 28.06 -0.71
N HIS A 228 19.45 28.19 0.34
CA HIS A 228 20.44 29.27 0.45
C HIS A 228 21.54 29.17 -0.63
N ILE A 229 22.04 27.99 -0.92
CA ILE A 229 23.05 27.76 -1.95
C ILE A 229 22.51 28.13 -3.34
N ILE A 230 21.26 27.74 -3.63
CA ILE A 230 20.59 28.07 -4.89
C ILE A 230 20.43 29.60 -5.03
N GLU A 231 19.97 30.28 -3.95
CA GLU A 231 19.79 31.72 -3.96
C GLU A 231 21.12 32.49 -4.14
N THR A 232 22.19 32.02 -3.55
CA THR A 232 23.53 32.66 -3.64
C THR A 232 24.33 32.22 -4.84
N SER A 233 23.91 31.18 -5.55
CA SER A 233 24.62 30.58 -6.68
C SER A 233 26.09 30.20 -6.34
N GLU A 234 26.33 29.75 -5.13
CA GLU A 234 27.65 29.37 -4.64
C GLU A 234 28.17 28.07 -5.26
N MET A 235 27.25 27.23 -5.72
CA MET A 235 27.55 25.93 -6.34
C MET A 235 26.78 25.76 -7.65
N ASP A 236 27.41 25.14 -8.65
CA ASP A 236 26.74 24.72 -9.87
C ASP A 236 26.01 23.38 -9.63
N LEU A 237 24.71 23.45 -9.39
CA LEU A 237 23.84 22.30 -9.18
C LEU A 237 23.10 21.88 -10.46
N ASP A 238 23.29 22.56 -11.57
CA ASP A 238 22.74 22.18 -12.87
C ASP A 238 23.45 20.96 -13.50
N MET A 239 24.50 20.48 -12.85
CA MET A 239 25.24 19.30 -13.30
C MET A 239 24.37 18.03 -13.21
N TYR A 240 24.62 17.11 -14.12
CA TYR A 240 24.03 15.78 -14.14
C TYR A 240 25.04 14.75 -13.62
N PHE A 241 24.57 13.80 -12.83
CA PHE A 241 25.40 12.66 -12.44
C PHE A 241 25.47 11.65 -13.60
N ASP A 242 26.57 10.93 -13.67
CA ASP A 242 26.71 9.80 -14.57
C ASP A 242 26.19 8.53 -13.88
N ALA A 243 25.12 7.93 -14.39
CA ALA A 243 24.49 6.75 -13.80
C ALA A 243 25.42 5.53 -13.67
N GLU A 244 26.47 5.44 -14.49
CA GLU A 244 27.43 4.33 -14.45
C GLU A 244 28.51 4.53 -13.37
N THR A 245 28.90 5.77 -13.13
CA THR A 245 30.09 6.08 -12.30
C THR A 245 29.77 6.72 -10.95
N VAL A 246 28.60 7.38 -10.80
CA VAL A 246 28.23 8.06 -9.55
C VAL A 246 28.27 7.11 -8.35
N THR A 247 28.84 7.57 -7.25
CA THR A 247 28.96 6.81 -6.00
C THR A 247 28.47 7.62 -4.80
N ALA A 248 27.99 6.93 -3.78
CA ALA A 248 27.60 7.57 -2.52
C ALA A 248 28.75 8.38 -1.88
N SER A 249 29.99 7.98 -2.07
CA SER A 249 31.18 8.73 -1.57
C SER A 249 31.31 10.09 -2.25
N GLU A 250 31.15 10.15 -3.58
CA GLU A 250 31.19 11.39 -4.35
C GLU A 250 30.06 12.34 -3.94
N ILE A 251 28.85 11.79 -3.78
CA ILE A 251 27.69 12.54 -3.32
C ILE A 251 27.90 13.07 -1.89
N SER A 252 28.51 12.26 -1.00
CA SER A 252 28.83 12.70 0.36
C SER A 252 29.81 13.87 0.38
N GLU A 253 30.83 13.86 -0.50
CA GLU A 253 31.77 14.97 -0.62
C GLU A 253 31.08 16.28 -1.07
N ILE A 254 30.11 16.16 -1.99
CA ILE A 254 29.29 17.31 -2.41
C ILE A 254 28.48 17.84 -1.23
N ILE A 255 27.76 16.97 -0.53
CA ILE A 255 26.94 17.34 0.63
C ILE A 255 27.78 17.98 1.73
N GLU A 256 28.95 17.42 2.05
CA GLU A 256 29.86 17.99 3.06
C GLU A 256 30.42 19.34 2.64
N SER A 257 30.63 19.57 1.36
CA SER A 257 31.11 20.86 0.84
C SER A 257 30.07 21.98 0.95
N THR A 258 28.79 21.62 1.04
CA THR A 258 27.71 22.60 1.24
C THR A 258 27.62 23.10 2.68
N HIS A 259 28.21 22.38 3.64
CA HIS A 259 28.18 22.73 5.07
C HIS A 259 29.44 23.50 5.55
N SER A 260 30.35 23.88 4.66
CA SER A 260 31.59 24.57 5.00
C SER A 260 31.50 26.07 4.79
#